data_4c5619fe250928844d8528c38dde47b2
#
_entry.id   4c5619fe250928844d8528c38dde47b2
#
_cell.length_a   1.000
_cell.length_b   1.000
_cell.length_c   1.000
_cell.angle_alpha   90.00
_cell.angle_beta   90.00
_cell.angle_gamma   90.00
#
_symmetry.space_group_name_H-M   'P 1'
#
loop_
_entity.id
_entity.type
_entity.pdbx_description
1 polymer ?
#
loop_
_entity_poly.entity_id
_entity_poly.type
_entity_poly.pdbx_seq_one_letter_code
_entity_poly.pdbx_strand_id
1 'polypeptide(L)'
;MIGNDIIDLQLAARQSNWKRKGFLDKLFSREEQCLVFDSAAPFRMVWKLWSMKESAYKVHVRKTGERRFNPGRFSCEIMDQGKGLVHIDAQMYLTITEAQKDFIHTMARDPSFEQDLFSHTTMIPGGGDPGRILRRSLVRDLAERREMSVEGLQVKKNGLQIPELYVHNRKLKDLCSLSHHGRFGAYLLRLFSHQPLGSVLPG
;
A
#
# COMPACT_ATOMS: atom_id res chain seq x y z
N MET A 1 5.78 -8.72 5.32
CA MET A 1 4.81 -8.43 4.23
C MET A 1 4.65 -6.92 4.11
N ILE A 2 4.19 -6.40 2.93
CA ILE A 2 4.03 -4.97 2.66
C ILE A 2 2.68 -4.68 2.01
N GLY A 3 2.17 -3.47 2.19
CA GLY A 3 0.96 -2.96 1.57
C GLY A 3 1.03 -1.43 1.43
N ASN A 4 0.32 -0.86 0.48
CA ASN A 4 0.21 0.59 0.36
C ASN A 4 -1.16 1.00 -0.14
N ASP A 5 -1.52 2.24 0.15
CA ASP A 5 -2.70 2.88 -0.39
C ASP A 5 -2.43 4.35 -0.70
N ILE A 6 -3.07 4.87 -1.76
CA ILE A 6 -2.97 6.27 -2.16
C ILE A 6 -4.35 6.86 -2.39
N ILE A 7 -4.58 8.08 -1.90
CA ILE A 7 -5.86 8.79 -2.00
C ILE A 7 -5.64 10.13 -2.69
N ASP A 8 -6.28 10.34 -3.83
CA ASP A 8 -6.44 11.67 -4.45
C ASP A 8 -7.49 12.45 -3.66
N LEU A 9 -7.06 13.48 -2.94
CA LEU A 9 -7.93 14.26 -2.05
C LEU A 9 -9.01 15.04 -2.81
N GLN A 10 -8.71 15.49 -4.03
CA GLN A 10 -9.71 16.19 -4.85
C GLN A 10 -10.81 15.24 -5.31
N LEU A 11 -10.45 14.04 -5.73
CA LEU A 11 -11.43 13.04 -6.14
C LEU A 11 -12.24 12.54 -4.94
N ALA A 12 -11.58 12.26 -3.81
CA ALA A 12 -12.23 11.83 -2.58
C ALA A 12 -13.28 12.84 -2.09
N ALA A 13 -12.99 14.15 -2.19
CA ALA A 13 -13.92 15.20 -1.84
C ALA A 13 -15.18 15.22 -2.72
N ARG A 14 -15.07 14.77 -3.98
CA ARG A 14 -16.21 14.71 -4.92
C ARG A 14 -17.00 13.42 -4.79
N GLN A 15 -16.34 12.30 -4.51
CA GLN A 15 -16.97 10.98 -4.50
C GLN A 15 -17.61 10.62 -3.16
N SER A 16 -17.15 11.23 -2.06
CA SER A 16 -17.55 10.80 -0.73
C SER A 16 -17.94 11.96 0.17
N ASN A 17 -19.21 11.99 0.57
CA ASN A 17 -19.66 12.85 1.64
C ASN A 17 -19.39 12.19 2.99
N TRP A 18 -18.19 12.38 3.54
CA TRP A 18 -17.80 11.82 4.82
C TRP A 18 -18.60 12.35 6.02
N LYS A 19 -19.27 13.51 5.86
CA LYS A 19 -20.15 14.11 6.88
C LYS A 19 -21.55 13.51 6.91
N ARG A 20 -21.90 12.65 5.94
CA ARG A 20 -23.23 12.02 5.94
C ARG A 20 -23.41 11.14 7.17
N LYS A 21 -24.62 11.12 7.73
CA LYS A 21 -24.97 10.29 8.89
C LYS A 21 -24.56 8.83 8.70
N GLY A 22 -23.88 8.27 9.69
CA GLY A 22 -23.44 6.87 9.71
C GLY A 22 -22.22 6.55 8.83
N PHE A 23 -21.60 7.54 8.15
CA PHE A 23 -20.40 7.28 7.37
C PHE A 23 -19.22 6.93 8.27
N LEU A 24 -18.95 7.75 9.28
CA LEU A 24 -17.85 7.51 10.21
C LEU A 24 -18.08 6.26 11.04
N ASP A 25 -19.33 6.01 11.49
CA ASP A 25 -19.67 4.85 12.31
C ASP A 25 -19.39 3.50 11.62
N LYS A 26 -19.45 3.47 10.28
CA LYS A 26 -19.13 2.27 9.49
C LYS A 26 -17.65 2.00 9.36
N LEU A 27 -16.83 3.03 9.48
CA LEU A 27 -15.41 2.98 9.11
C LEU A 27 -14.48 3.07 10.31
N PHE A 28 -14.91 3.78 11.36
CA PHE A 28 -14.03 4.23 12.44
C PHE A 28 -14.62 3.95 13.81
N SER A 29 -13.75 3.57 14.74
CA SER A 29 -14.09 3.49 16.15
C SER A 29 -14.42 4.88 16.73
N ARG A 30 -14.93 4.95 17.96
CA ARG A 30 -15.19 6.23 18.63
C ARG A 30 -13.91 7.04 18.84
N GLU A 31 -12.84 6.37 19.22
CA GLU A 31 -11.52 6.98 19.42
C GLU A 31 -10.99 7.58 18.10
N GLU A 32 -11.13 6.85 17.00
CA GLU A 32 -10.75 7.35 15.68
C GLU A 32 -11.64 8.52 15.22
N GLN A 33 -12.92 8.51 15.56
CA GLN A 33 -13.82 9.65 15.30
C GLN A 33 -13.40 10.88 16.11
N CYS A 34 -12.98 10.73 17.37
CA CYS A 34 -12.37 11.83 18.14
C CYS A 34 -11.14 12.39 17.43
N LEU A 35 -10.23 11.54 16.95
CA LEU A 35 -9.07 12.01 16.15
C LEU A 35 -9.48 12.82 14.92
N VAL A 36 -10.59 12.44 14.27
CA VAL A 36 -11.13 13.20 13.14
C VAL A 36 -11.62 14.57 13.56
N PHE A 37 -12.45 14.65 14.62
CA PHE A 37 -13.09 15.90 15.05
C PHE A 37 -12.12 16.86 15.74
N ASP A 38 -11.12 16.34 16.45
CA ASP A 38 -10.09 17.15 17.12
C ASP A 38 -9.00 17.64 16.17
N SER A 39 -8.97 17.11 14.93
CA SER A 39 -7.98 17.50 13.93
C SER A 39 -8.22 18.89 13.39
N ALA A 40 -7.18 19.71 13.23
CA ALA A 40 -7.24 20.97 12.48
C ALA A 40 -7.66 20.79 11.00
N ALA A 41 -7.59 19.56 10.47
CA ALA A 41 -7.96 19.22 9.10
C ALA A 41 -8.79 17.90 9.07
N PRO A 42 -10.04 17.89 9.55
CA PRO A 42 -10.85 16.69 9.71
C PRO A 42 -10.99 15.85 8.43
N PHE A 43 -11.21 16.50 7.29
CA PHE A 43 -11.27 15.83 5.99
C PHE A 43 -9.99 15.01 5.70
N ARG A 44 -8.83 15.59 5.94
CA ARG A 44 -7.55 14.90 5.71
C ARG A 44 -7.35 13.76 6.71
N MET A 45 -7.80 13.91 7.95
CA MET A 45 -7.72 12.88 8.98
C MET A 45 -8.57 11.66 8.61
N VAL A 46 -9.79 11.86 8.11
CA VAL A 46 -10.64 10.77 7.58
C VAL A 46 -9.88 9.93 6.56
N TRP A 47 -9.28 10.58 5.56
CA TRP A 47 -8.59 9.87 4.49
C TRP A 47 -7.23 9.30 4.91
N LYS A 48 -6.58 9.89 5.91
CA LYS A 48 -5.38 9.32 6.52
C LYS A 48 -5.70 8.00 7.22
N LEU A 49 -6.69 7.99 8.11
CA LEU A 49 -7.11 6.77 8.82
C LEU A 49 -7.60 5.69 7.85
N TRP A 50 -8.37 6.07 6.83
CA TRP A 50 -8.81 5.15 5.78
C TRP A 50 -7.62 4.52 5.05
N SER A 51 -6.67 5.34 4.59
CA SER A 51 -5.49 4.87 3.86
C SER A 51 -4.60 3.96 4.74
N MET A 52 -4.51 4.24 6.05
CA MET A 52 -3.83 3.36 7.01
C MET A 52 -4.49 1.98 7.06
N LYS A 53 -5.82 1.92 7.20
CA LYS A 53 -6.58 0.65 7.24
C LYS A 53 -6.44 -0.14 5.93
N GLU A 54 -6.59 0.51 4.78
CA GLU A 54 -6.43 -0.12 3.47
C GLU A 54 -5.02 -0.67 3.24
N SER A 55 -4.00 0.07 3.64
CA SER A 55 -2.61 -0.37 3.54
C SER A 55 -2.34 -1.58 4.43
N ALA A 56 -2.80 -1.54 5.69
CA ALA A 56 -2.68 -2.63 6.65
C ALA A 56 -3.48 -3.87 6.20
N TYR A 57 -4.69 -3.67 5.65
CA TYR A 57 -5.47 -4.77 5.07
C TYR A 57 -4.71 -5.52 3.99
N LYS A 58 -4.01 -4.82 3.09
CA LYS A 58 -3.18 -5.47 2.06
C LYS A 58 -2.07 -6.33 2.66
N VAL A 59 -1.47 -5.90 3.78
CA VAL A 59 -0.50 -6.71 4.55
C VAL A 59 -1.20 -7.92 5.17
N HIS A 60 -2.36 -7.69 5.78
CA HIS A 60 -3.16 -8.73 6.46
C HIS A 60 -3.56 -9.85 5.51
N VAL A 61 -4.11 -9.52 4.33
CA VAL A 61 -4.45 -10.52 3.29
C VAL A 61 -3.24 -11.36 2.89
N ARG A 62 -2.07 -10.74 2.76
CA ARG A 62 -0.82 -11.46 2.42
C ARG A 62 -0.37 -12.43 3.50
N LYS A 63 -0.68 -12.11 4.75
CA LYS A 63 -0.27 -12.91 5.92
C LYS A 63 -1.25 -14.03 6.23
N THR A 64 -2.55 -13.76 6.11
CA THR A 64 -3.61 -14.65 6.57
C THR A 64 -4.41 -15.33 5.45
N GLY A 65 -4.41 -14.73 4.25
CA GLY A 65 -5.29 -15.13 3.15
C GLY A 65 -6.74 -14.59 3.27
N GLU A 66 -7.08 -13.90 4.36
CA GLU A 66 -8.45 -13.40 4.61
C GLU A 66 -8.72 -12.18 3.72
N ARG A 67 -9.65 -12.32 2.76
CA ARG A 67 -9.98 -11.26 1.80
C ARG A 67 -11.16 -10.38 2.20
N ARG A 68 -11.76 -10.59 3.35
CA ARG A 68 -12.90 -9.80 3.81
C ARG A 68 -12.41 -8.52 4.46
N PHE A 69 -12.50 -7.40 3.74
CA PHE A 69 -12.24 -6.09 4.32
C PHE A 69 -13.44 -5.60 5.13
N ASN A 70 -13.24 -5.45 6.42
CA ASN A 70 -14.17 -4.79 7.32
C ASN A 70 -13.39 -3.70 8.08
N PRO A 71 -13.49 -2.42 7.68
CA PRO A 71 -12.71 -1.34 8.27
C PRO A 71 -12.95 -1.13 9.77
N GLY A 72 -14.14 -1.52 10.28
CA GLY A 72 -14.44 -1.47 11.71
C GLY A 72 -13.63 -2.45 12.57
N ARG A 73 -13.04 -3.50 11.97
CA ARG A 73 -12.11 -4.42 12.69
C ARG A 73 -10.70 -3.88 12.83
N PHE A 74 -10.35 -2.86 12.04
CA PHE A 74 -9.03 -2.25 12.09
C PHE A 74 -9.09 -1.01 12.97
N SER A 75 -8.20 -0.89 13.95
CA SER A 75 -8.04 0.31 14.75
C SER A 75 -6.70 0.97 14.49
N CYS A 76 -6.72 2.28 14.28
CA CYS A 76 -5.54 3.08 13.99
C CYS A 76 -5.06 3.82 15.25
N GLU A 77 -3.77 3.78 15.48
CA GLU A 77 -3.07 4.61 16.45
C GLU A 77 -2.14 5.57 15.70
N ILE A 78 -2.26 6.86 15.95
CA ILE A 78 -1.42 7.88 15.36
C ILE A 78 -0.21 8.11 16.26
N MET A 79 0.97 8.03 15.67
CA MET A 79 2.25 8.35 16.29
C MET A 79 2.82 9.63 15.65
N ASP A 80 4.03 10.00 16.04
CA ASP A 80 4.72 11.18 15.51
C ASP A 80 5.21 11.00 14.08
N GLN A 81 5.42 12.11 13.38
CA GLN A 81 6.08 12.19 12.06
C GLN A 81 5.45 11.30 10.98
N GLY A 82 4.12 11.22 10.95
CA GLY A 82 3.41 10.42 9.95
C GLY A 82 3.41 8.91 10.23
N LYS A 83 4.06 8.45 11.28
CA LYS A 83 4.04 7.06 11.72
C LYS A 83 2.72 6.72 12.41
N GLY A 84 2.37 5.46 12.40
CA GLY A 84 1.21 4.94 13.12
C GLY A 84 1.20 3.42 13.16
N LEU A 85 0.28 2.89 13.93
CA LEU A 85 0.00 1.47 14.06
C LEU A 85 -1.43 1.19 13.60
N VAL A 86 -1.63 0.03 13.02
CA VAL A 86 -2.95 -0.49 12.73
C VAL A 86 -3.07 -1.87 13.32
N HIS A 87 -4.04 -2.03 14.21
CA HIS A 87 -4.35 -3.28 14.89
C HIS A 87 -5.55 -3.96 14.23
N ILE A 88 -5.47 -5.26 14.09
CA ILE A 88 -6.58 -6.15 13.74
C ILE A 88 -6.39 -7.48 14.45
N ASP A 89 -7.36 -7.85 15.30
CA ASP A 89 -7.28 -9.02 16.16
C ASP A 89 -5.95 -9.04 16.95
N ALA A 90 -5.19 -10.12 16.88
CA ALA A 90 -3.87 -10.23 17.51
C ALA A 90 -2.72 -9.74 16.61
N GLN A 91 -2.99 -9.10 15.48
CA GLN A 91 -1.98 -8.61 14.55
C GLN A 91 -1.85 -7.09 14.65
N MET A 92 -0.61 -6.61 14.45
CA MET A 92 -0.27 -5.19 14.40
C MET A 92 0.59 -4.92 13.16
N TYR A 93 0.34 -3.80 12.52
CA TYR A 93 1.08 -3.35 11.33
C TYR A 93 1.59 -1.93 11.53
N LEU A 94 2.87 -1.72 11.25
CA LEU A 94 3.47 -0.38 11.22
C LEU A 94 3.04 0.33 9.95
N THR A 95 2.69 1.62 10.07
CA THR A 95 2.35 2.47 8.93
C THR A 95 3.19 3.74 8.92
N ILE A 96 3.49 4.23 7.71
CA ILE A 96 4.08 5.54 7.47
C ILE A 96 3.19 6.23 6.43
N THR A 97 2.71 7.42 6.76
CA THR A 97 1.82 8.20 5.91
C THR A 97 2.51 9.49 5.46
N GLU A 98 2.61 9.65 4.15
CA GLU A 98 3.01 10.89 3.49
C GLU A 98 1.76 11.67 3.10
N ALA A 99 1.56 12.83 3.71
CA ALA A 99 0.39 13.69 3.47
C ALA A 99 0.82 14.94 2.68
N GLN A 100 0.69 14.88 1.37
CA GLN A 100 0.95 15.99 0.45
C GLN A 100 -0.30 16.86 0.23
N LYS A 101 -0.16 18.01 -0.43
CA LYS A 101 -1.29 18.92 -0.70
C LYS A 101 -2.45 18.19 -1.38
N ASP A 102 -2.18 17.39 -2.40
CA ASP A 102 -3.17 16.80 -3.30
C ASP A 102 -3.46 15.32 -3.04
N PHE A 103 -2.62 14.63 -2.29
CA PHE A 103 -2.80 13.21 -2.00
C PHE A 103 -2.31 12.81 -0.60
N ILE A 104 -2.79 11.67 -0.16
CA ILE A 104 -2.27 10.93 0.99
C ILE A 104 -1.78 9.58 0.48
N HIS A 105 -0.54 9.21 0.80
CA HIS A 105 0.02 7.90 0.53
C HIS A 105 0.43 7.25 1.84
N THR A 106 -0.11 6.07 2.13
CA THR A 106 0.27 5.28 3.30
C THR A 106 0.93 3.98 2.87
N MET A 107 2.04 3.69 3.52
CA MET A 107 2.79 2.45 3.43
C MET A 107 2.59 1.66 4.70
N ALA A 108 2.34 0.35 4.60
CA ALA A 108 2.19 -0.54 5.75
C ALA A 108 3.14 -1.74 5.64
N ARG A 109 3.64 -2.19 6.78
CA ARG A 109 4.48 -3.38 6.89
C ARG A 109 4.26 -4.17 8.17
N ASP A 110 4.64 -5.41 8.14
CA ASP A 110 4.75 -6.23 9.35
C ASP A 110 5.91 -5.71 10.22
N PRO A 111 5.74 -5.56 11.55
CA PRO A 111 6.78 -5.05 12.46
C PRO A 111 8.08 -5.86 12.45
N SER A 112 8.00 -7.15 12.19
CA SER A 112 9.18 -8.04 12.14
C SER A 112 10.19 -7.71 11.03
N PHE A 113 9.88 -6.70 10.19
CA PHE A 113 10.72 -6.30 9.06
C PHE A 113 11.34 -4.92 9.27
N GLU A 114 12.66 -4.87 9.43
CA GLU A 114 13.44 -3.64 9.58
C GLU A 114 13.99 -3.07 8.26
N GLN A 115 13.89 -3.82 7.16
CA GLN A 115 14.50 -3.45 5.88
C GLN A 115 13.79 -2.29 5.21
N ASP A 116 14.58 -1.49 4.49
CA ASP A 116 14.11 -0.36 3.71
C ASP A 116 13.10 -0.77 2.64
N LEU A 117 12.05 0.04 2.53
CA LEU A 117 11.05 -0.06 1.47
C LEU A 117 11.34 1.03 0.44
N PHE A 118 11.43 0.63 -0.81
CA PHE A 118 11.37 1.60 -1.89
C PHE A 118 9.92 1.95 -2.20
N SER A 119 9.64 3.24 -2.17
CA SER A 119 8.32 3.81 -2.47
C SER A 119 8.41 4.72 -3.68
N HIS A 120 7.42 4.65 -4.57
CA HIS A 120 7.28 5.54 -5.71
C HIS A 120 5.84 6.01 -5.84
N THR A 121 5.65 7.32 -5.98
CA THR A 121 4.35 7.93 -6.30
C THR A 121 4.44 8.66 -7.63
N THR A 122 3.39 8.60 -8.43
CA THR A 122 3.35 9.23 -9.74
C THR A 122 1.96 9.76 -10.09
N MET A 123 1.90 10.76 -10.93
CA MET A 123 0.66 11.18 -11.57
C MET A 123 0.31 10.21 -12.70
N ILE A 124 -0.95 9.85 -12.78
CA ILE A 124 -1.52 9.03 -13.86
C ILE A 124 -2.10 9.96 -14.92
N PRO A 125 -1.59 9.94 -16.16
CA PRO A 125 -2.16 10.71 -17.24
C PRO A 125 -3.62 10.36 -17.49
N GLY A 126 -4.43 11.37 -17.83
CA GLY A 126 -5.84 11.16 -18.18
C GLY A 126 -5.99 10.17 -19.36
N GLY A 127 -6.95 9.25 -19.25
CA GLY A 127 -7.24 8.25 -20.30
C GLY A 127 -6.30 7.04 -20.32
N GLY A 128 -5.27 7.00 -19.45
CA GLY A 128 -4.39 5.83 -19.34
C GLY A 128 -4.96 4.75 -18.41
N ASP A 129 -4.55 3.49 -18.63
CA ASP A 129 -4.76 2.39 -17.66
C ASP A 129 -3.77 2.54 -16.49
N PRO A 130 -4.24 2.93 -15.27
CA PRO A 130 -3.38 3.14 -14.13
C PRO A 130 -2.58 1.90 -13.76
N GLY A 131 -3.23 0.74 -13.83
CA GLY A 131 -2.59 -0.53 -13.48
C GLY A 131 -1.45 -0.88 -14.42
N ARG A 132 -1.60 -0.63 -15.72
CA ARG A 132 -0.54 -0.85 -16.72
C ARG A 132 0.62 0.12 -16.53
N ILE A 133 0.32 1.40 -16.29
CA ILE A 133 1.34 2.44 -16.06
C ILE A 133 2.18 2.07 -14.84
N LEU A 134 1.54 1.76 -13.72
CA LEU A 134 2.25 1.42 -12.48
C LEU A 134 3.08 0.13 -12.62
N ARG A 135 2.54 -0.91 -13.25
CA ARG A 135 3.28 -2.16 -13.47
C ARG A 135 4.53 -1.92 -14.33
N ARG A 136 4.42 -1.11 -15.39
CA ARG A 136 5.57 -0.78 -16.25
C ARG A 136 6.63 0.00 -15.49
N SER A 137 6.23 0.99 -14.69
CA SER A 137 7.16 1.78 -13.87
C SER A 137 7.86 0.91 -12.82
N LEU A 138 7.09 0.07 -12.12
CA LEU A 138 7.61 -0.86 -11.11
C LEU A 138 8.61 -1.86 -11.69
N VAL A 139 8.32 -2.43 -12.87
CA VAL A 139 9.23 -3.37 -13.54
C VAL A 139 10.54 -2.69 -13.92
N ARG A 140 10.50 -1.45 -14.39
CA ARG A 140 11.71 -0.67 -14.71
C ARG A 140 12.55 -0.40 -13.46
N ASP A 141 11.94 0.06 -12.37
CA ASP A 141 12.65 0.34 -11.12
C ASP A 141 13.20 -0.95 -10.48
N LEU A 142 12.48 -2.08 -10.61
CA LEU A 142 12.99 -3.38 -10.19
C LEU A 142 14.23 -3.80 -10.99
N ALA A 143 14.18 -3.65 -12.31
CA ALA A 143 15.28 -3.98 -13.20
C ALA A 143 16.54 -3.16 -12.88
N GLU A 144 16.38 -1.85 -12.72
CA GLU A 144 17.47 -0.93 -12.36
C GLU A 144 18.10 -1.32 -11.01
N ARG A 145 17.27 -1.54 -9.98
CA ARG A 145 17.76 -1.87 -8.62
C ARG A 145 18.37 -3.26 -8.50
N ARG A 146 18.02 -4.15 -9.42
CA ARG A 146 18.56 -5.50 -9.50
C ARG A 146 19.67 -5.64 -10.53
N GLU A 147 20.01 -4.54 -11.22
CA GLU A 147 21.02 -4.53 -12.29
C GLU A 147 20.75 -5.64 -13.33
N MET A 148 19.47 -5.78 -13.74
CA MET A 148 19.03 -6.84 -14.65
C MET A 148 18.19 -6.27 -15.79
N SER A 149 18.05 -7.05 -16.87
CA SER A 149 17.18 -6.67 -17.99
C SER A 149 15.71 -6.60 -17.56
N VAL A 150 14.96 -5.68 -18.16
CA VAL A 150 13.48 -5.64 -18.05
C VAL A 150 12.81 -6.81 -18.77
N GLU A 151 13.55 -7.48 -19.65
CA GLU A 151 13.05 -8.60 -20.45
C GLU A 151 12.67 -9.78 -19.53
N GLY A 152 11.49 -10.33 -19.75
CA GLY A 152 10.96 -11.43 -18.94
C GLY A 152 10.44 -11.03 -17.57
N LEU A 153 10.63 -9.77 -17.10
CA LEU A 153 10.06 -9.27 -15.87
C LEU A 153 8.57 -9.00 -16.00
N GLN A 154 7.78 -9.51 -15.07
CA GLN A 154 6.33 -9.39 -15.08
C GLN A 154 5.78 -9.21 -13.67
N VAL A 155 4.65 -8.49 -13.58
CA VAL A 155 3.81 -8.43 -12.39
C VAL A 155 2.54 -9.19 -12.68
N LYS A 156 2.33 -10.30 -12.00
CA LYS A 156 1.10 -11.13 -12.09
C LYS A 156 0.33 -11.07 -10.79
N LYS A 157 -0.99 -11.21 -10.85
CA LYS A 157 -1.82 -11.36 -9.66
C LYS A 157 -2.02 -12.84 -9.37
N ASN A 158 -1.85 -13.25 -8.12
CA ASN A 158 -2.17 -14.62 -7.68
C ASN A 158 -3.68 -14.79 -7.42
N GLY A 159 -4.10 -15.96 -6.96
CA GLY A 159 -5.50 -16.27 -6.65
C GLY A 159 -6.16 -15.33 -5.63
N LEU A 160 -5.38 -14.71 -4.77
CA LEU A 160 -5.82 -13.68 -3.81
C LEU A 160 -5.78 -12.26 -4.39
N GLN A 161 -5.57 -12.09 -5.71
CA GLN A 161 -5.41 -10.79 -6.36
C GLN A 161 -4.20 -9.97 -5.86
N ILE A 162 -3.26 -10.63 -5.20
CA ILE A 162 -2.02 -10.02 -4.69
C ILE A 162 -1.02 -9.95 -5.85
N PRO A 163 -0.40 -8.78 -6.11
CA PRO A 163 0.64 -8.66 -7.11
C PRO A 163 1.92 -9.38 -6.66
N GLU A 164 2.48 -10.17 -7.56
CA GLU A 164 3.70 -10.93 -7.40
C GLU A 164 4.64 -10.67 -8.58
N LEU A 165 5.94 -10.73 -8.32
CA LEU A 165 7.00 -10.45 -9.29
C LEU A 165 7.54 -11.75 -9.88
N TYR A 166 7.76 -11.75 -11.18
CA TYR A 166 8.28 -12.90 -11.93
C TYR A 166 9.37 -12.45 -12.90
N VAL A 167 10.34 -13.33 -13.14
CA VAL A 167 11.30 -13.26 -14.23
C VAL A 167 11.29 -14.57 -15.00
N HIS A 168 11.09 -14.55 -16.32
CA HIS A 168 10.96 -15.75 -17.18
C HIS A 168 10.05 -16.84 -16.56
N ASN A 169 8.85 -16.42 -16.05
CA ASN A 169 7.86 -17.25 -15.35
C ASN A 169 8.32 -17.83 -13.99
N ARG A 170 9.51 -17.53 -13.50
CA ARG A 170 9.94 -17.88 -12.15
C ARG A 170 9.55 -16.74 -11.18
N LYS A 171 8.87 -17.10 -10.10
CA LYS A 171 8.47 -16.15 -9.06
C LYS A 171 9.71 -15.65 -8.30
N LEU A 172 9.82 -14.33 -8.15
CA LEU A 172 10.82 -13.70 -7.30
C LEU A 172 10.39 -13.70 -5.83
N LYS A 173 11.37 -13.69 -4.93
CA LYS A 173 11.11 -13.50 -3.49
C LYS A 173 10.74 -12.07 -3.15
N ASP A 174 11.13 -11.10 -3.98
CA ASP A 174 10.86 -9.69 -3.82
C ASP A 174 9.34 -9.43 -3.75
N LEU A 175 8.95 -8.46 -2.96
CA LEU A 175 7.55 -8.12 -2.76
C LEU A 175 7.24 -6.77 -3.41
N CYS A 176 6.03 -6.66 -3.94
CA CYS A 176 5.49 -5.38 -4.40
C CYS A 176 4.05 -5.17 -3.92
N SER A 177 3.66 -3.92 -3.79
CA SER A 177 2.29 -3.51 -3.55
C SER A 177 1.97 -2.33 -4.46
N LEU A 178 0.77 -2.30 -5.05
CA LEU A 178 0.34 -1.23 -5.95
C LEU A 178 -1.00 -0.67 -5.48
N SER A 179 -1.16 0.64 -5.65
CA SER A 179 -2.40 1.35 -5.38
C SER A 179 -2.57 2.50 -6.37
N HIS A 180 -3.81 2.85 -6.71
CA HIS A 180 -4.12 4.05 -7.47
C HIS A 180 -5.49 4.60 -7.09
N HIS A 181 -5.62 5.92 -7.11
CA HIS A 181 -6.87 6.62 -6.93
C HIS A 181 -6.82 7.95 -7.68
N GLY A 182 -7.82 8.18 -8.55
CA GLY A 182 -7.89 9.40 -9.35
C GLY A 182 -6.63 9.65 -10.18
N ARG A 183 -6.03 10.80 -9.96
CA ARG A 183 -4.83 11.29 -10.67
C ARG A 183 -3.52 10.65 -10.19
N PHE A 184 -3.53 9.86 -9.13
CA PHE A 184 -2.31 9.36 -8.50
C PHE A 184 -2.25 7.85 -8.46
N GLY A 185 -1.04 7.35 -8.59
CA GLY A 185 -0.70 5.97 -8.36
C GLY A 185 0.57 5.84 -7.54
N ALA A 186 0.70 4.74 -6.83
CA ALA A 186 1.86 4.44 -6.02
C ALA A 186 2.17 2.94 -6.00
N TYR A 187 3.43 2.61 -5.79
CA TYR A 187 3.83 1.24 -5.49
C TYR A 187 4.96 1.20 -4.46
N LEU A 188 5.04 0.06 -3.81
CA LEU A 188 6.16 -0.32 -2.96
C LEU A 188 6.90 -1.49 -3.58
N LEU A 189 8.23 -1.47 -3.40
CA LEU A 189 9.11 -2.60 -3.64
C LEU A 189 9.85 -2.93 -2.33
N ARG A 190 9.96 -4.21 -2.04
CA ARG A 190 10.86 -4.74 -1.04
C ARG A 190 11.78 -5.76 -1.70
N LEU A 191 13.06 -5.46 -1.70
CA LEU A 191 14.09 -6.32 -2.23
C LEU A 191 14.68 -7.15 -1.11
N PHE A 192 14.80 -8.46 -1.33
CA PHE A 192 15.52 -9.33 -0.39
C PHE A 192 16.98 -9.41 -0.85
N SER A 193 17.91 -9.50 0.11
CA SER A 193 19.33 -9.70 -0.20
C SER A 193 19.49 -10.91 -1.13
N HIS A 194 20.26 -10.76 -2.19
CA HIS A 194 20.54 -11.85 -3.12
C HIS A 194 21.26 -12.98 -2.37
N GLN A 195 20.66 -14.18 -2.34
CA GLN A 195 21.48 -15.35 -2.58
C GLN A 195 21.67 -15.41 -4.11
N PRO A 196 22.91 -15.48 -4.62
CA PRO A 196 23.15 -15.67 -6.04
C PRO A 196 22.34 -16.90 -6.47
N LEU A 197 21.62 -16.79 -7.59
CA LEU A 197 21.00 -17.92 -8.27
C LEU A 197 22.11 -18.95 -8.45
N GLY A 198 22.02 -20.06 -7.70
CA GLY A 198 23.09 -21.00 -7.48
C GLY A 198 23.92 -21.27 -8.72
N SER A 199 25.23 -21.14 -8.56
CA SER A 199 26.20 -21.78 -9.42
C SER A 199 25.77 -23.24 -9.60
N VAL A 200 25.24 -23.56 -10.76
CA VAL A 200 25.16 -24.94 -11.21
C VAL A 200 26.60 -25.39 -11.33
N LEU A 201 27.06 -26.19 -10.38
CA LEU A 201 28.31 -26.92 -10.53
C LEU A 201 28.09 -27.84 -11.73
N PRO A 202 28.99 -27.78 -12.74
CA PRO A 202 29.00 -28.80 -13.79
C PRO A 202 29.39 -30.12 -13.16
N GLY A 203 28.46 -31.11 -13.25
CA GLY A 203 28.78 -32.50 -13.00
C GLY A 203 29.42 -33.14 -14.20
#